data_bc6e4111ca24ae8f3580288b34543aec
#
_entry.id   bc6e4111ca24ae8f3580288b34543aec
#
_cell.length_a   1.000
_cell.length_b   1.000
_cell.length_c   1.000
_cell.angle_alpha   90.00
_cell.angle_beta   90.00
_cell.angle_gamma   90.00
#
_symmetry.space_group_name_H-M   'P 1'
#
loop_
_entity.id
_entity.type
_entity.pdbx_description
1 polymer ?
#
loop_
_entity_poly.entity_id
_entity_poly.type
_entity_poly.pdbx_seq_one_letter_code
_entity_poly.pdbx_strand_id
1 'polypeptide(L)'
;MPTARPETDDMADYDAIAAVVRRYLDGARSGRGDDMKPAFHADATIFGYVGDELFAGPIRLLFDWNDANGPADGLKARIAGIDLVGTVATVRLELDDWTGHRFTDLFTLLKVDGAWRIMNKVFHLHAPPAAASASADDATGRTAA
;
A
#
# COMPACT_ATOMS: atom_id res chain seq x y z
N MET A 1 0.49 -38.71 11.10
CA MET A 1 1.16 -37.65 11.04
C MET A 1 0.44 -36.73 10.35
N PRO A 2 0.51 -35.79 10.82
CA PRO A 2 -0.07 -34.92 9.97
C PRO A 2 0.69 -35.14 8.76
N THR A 3 0.01 -35.26 7.83
CA THR A 3 0.55 -35.08 6.63
C THR A 3 1.31 -33.84 6.68
N ALA A 4 2.40 -33.88 6.12
CA ALA A 4 3.14 -32.71 5.93
C ALA A 4 2.24 -31.74 5.24
N ARG A 5 2.30 -30.51 5.64
CA ARG A 5 1.64 -29.49 4.91
C ARG A 5 2.07 -29.59 3.45
N PRO A 6 1.15 -29.55 2.52
CA PRO A 6 1.52 -29.56 1.12
C PRO A 6 2.52 -28.45 0.82
N GLU A 7 3.45 -28.72 -0.03
CA GLU A 7 4.34 -27.69 -0.51
C GLU A 7 3.54 -26.54 -1.06
N THR A 8 3.94 -25.34 -0.75
CA THR A 8 3.28 -24.20 -1.33
C THR A 8 3.61 -24.15 -2.81
N ASP A 9 2.61 -23.82 -3.59
CA ASP A 9 2.83 -23.51 -4.99
C ASP A 9 3.21 -22.04 -5.03
N ASP A 10 4.51 -21.77 -5.05
CA ASP A 10 5.02 -20.41 -5.00
C ASP A 10 4.50 -19.57 -6.16
N MET A 11 4.37 -20.16 -7.35
CA MET A 11 3.85 -19.41 -8.49
C MET A 11 2.42 -18.95 -8.24
N ALA A 12 1.59 -19.86 -7.73
CA ALA A 12 0.20 -19.51 -7.39
C ALA A 12 0.16 -18.47 -6.26
N ASP A 13 1.07 -18.58 -5.30
CA ASP A 13 1.13 -17.62 -4.20
C ASP A 13 1.57 -16.23 -4.70
N TYR A 14 2.54 -16.14 -5.59
CA TYR A 14 2.91 -14.85 -6.20
C TYR A 14 1.73 -14.23 -6.91
N ASP A 15 0.98 -15.03 -7.67
CA ASP A 15 -0.19 -14.53 -8.39
C ASP A 15 -1.28 -14.07 -7.43
N ALA A 16 -1.49 -14.82 -6.35
CA ALA A 16 -2.50 -14.46 -5.34
C ALA A 16 -2.12 -13.16 -4.61
N ILE A 17 -0.84 -12.98 -4.31
CA ILE A 17 -0.36 -11.77 -3.67
C ILE A 17 -0.55 -10.57 -4.62
N ALA A 18 -0.20 -10.74 -5.90
CA ALA A 18 -0.43 -9.68 -6.88
C ALA A 18 -1.91 -9.34 -7.00
N ALA A 19 -2.80 -10.32 -6.88
CA ALA A 19 -4.24 -10.09 -6.92
C ALA A 19 -4.71 -9.29 -5.71
N VAL A 20 -4.15 -9.55 -4.53
CA VAL A 20 -4.47 -8.77 -3.32
C VAL A 20 -4.04 -7.32 -3.50
N VAL A 21 -2.84 -7.09 -4.01
CA VAL A 21 -2.35 -5.73 -4.28
C VAL A 21 -3.27 -5.04 -5.29
N ARG A 22 -3.70 -5.74 -6.31
CA ARG A 22 -4.61 -5.17 -7.33
C ARG A 22 -5.93 -4.73 -6.70
N ARG A 23 -6.44 -5.51 -5.75
CA ARG A 23 -7.67 -5.14 -5.04
C ARG A 23 -7.49 -3.86 -4.23
N TYR A 24 -6.34 -3.71 -3.60
CA TYR A 24 -5.98 -2.47 -2.92
C TYR A 24 -5.99 -1.29 -3.90
N LEU A 25 -5.39 -1.48 -5.07
CA LEU A 25 -5.32 -0.44 -6.08
C LEU A 25 -6.69 -0.10 -6.67
N ASP A 26 -7.55 -1.09 -6.84
CA ASP A 26 -8.92 -0.86 -7.31
C ASP A 26 -9.67 0.02 -6.31
N GLY A 27 -9.49 -0.21 -5.02
CA GLY A 27 -10.09 0.62 -3.99
C GLY A 27 -9.56 2.04 -3.98
N ALA A 28 -8.26 2.22 -4.26
CA ALA A 28 -7.69 3.55 -4.37
C ALA A 28 -8.27 4.30 -5.58
N ARG A 29 -8.41 3.61 -6.70
CA ARG A 29 -8.96 4.22 -7.92
C ARG A 29 -10.43 4.57 -7.79
N SER A 30 -11.22 3.72 -7.14
CA SER A 30 -12.63 4.00 -6.92
C SER A 30 -12.86 5.08 -5.87
N GLY A 31 -11.89 5.30 -4.99
CA GLY A 31 -12.03 6.23 -3.88
C GLY A 31 -12.93 5.72 -2.78
N ARG A 32 -13.17 4.42 -2.72
CA ARG A 32 -14.07 3.80 -1.76
C ARG A 32 -13.30 2.84 -0.87
N GLY A 33 -13.26 3.14 0.42
CA GLY A 33 -12.59 2.29 1.40
C GLY A 33 -13.15 0.87 1.40
N ASP A 34 -14.46 0.71 1.18
CA ASP A 34 -15.08 -0.61 1.14
C ASP A 34 -14.54 -1.49 0.01
N ASP A 35 -14.11 -0.89 -1.09
CA ASP A 35 -13.51 -1.65 -2.20
C ASP A 35 -12.07 -2.08 -1.88
N MET A 36 -11.40 -1.36 -1.01
CA MET A 36 -10.03 -1.64 -0.58
C MET A 36 -9.96 -2.66 0.55
N LYS A 37 -10.98 -2.64 1.40
CA LYS A 37 -11.03 -3.41 2.64
C LYS A 37 -10.73 -4.90 2.47
N PRO A 38 -11.25 -5.58 1.43
CA PRO A 38 -11.00 -7.02 1.29
C PRO A 38 -9.52 -7.41 1.12
N ALA A 39 -8.65 -6.46 0.76
CA ALA A 39 -7.22 -6.75 0.65
C ALA A 39 -6.54 -6.89 2.00
N PHE A 40 -7.15 -6.40 3.07
CA PHE A 40 -6.53 -6.30 4.38
C PHE A 40 -7.16 -7.23 5.39
N HIS A 41 -6.32 -7.70 6.33
CA HIS A 41 -6.83 -8.39 7.50
C HIS A 41 -7.57 -7.40 8.41
N ALA A 42 -8.53 -7.89 9.18
CA ALA A 42 -9.31 -7.03 10.07
C ALA A 42 -8.44 -6.29 11.10
N ASP A 43 -7.34 -6.91 11.52
CA ASP A 43 -6.43 -6.34 12.52
C ASP A 43 -5.24 -5.63 11.90
N ALA A 44 -5.27 -5.37 10.60
CA ALA A 44 -4.15 -4.74 9.91
C ALA A 44 -3.93 -3.31 10.43
N THR A 45 -2.69 -2.86 10.27
CA THR A 45 -2.26 -1.55 10.75
C THR A 45 -1.58 -0.75 9.65
N ILE A 46 -1.49 0.56 9.85
CA ILE A 46 -0.86 1.47 8.92
C ILE A 46 0.00 2.47 9.67
N PHE A 47 1.18 2.78 9.10
CA PHE A 47 2.11 3.76 9.67
C PHE A 47 2.81 4.50 8.55
N GLY A 48 2.99 5.79 8.72
CA GLY A 48 3.76 6.62 7.79
C GLY A 48 3.62 8.07 8.17
N TYR A 49 4.47 8.91 7.61
CA TYR A 49 4.38 10.34 7.85
C TYR A 49 3.64 11.02 6.70
N VAL A 50 2.76 11.94 7.06
CA VAL A 50 2.17 12.88 6.12
C VAL A 50 2.69 14.24 6.54
N GLY A 51 3.67 14.73 5.80
CA GLY A 51 4.43 15.89 6.24
C GLY A 51 5.15 15.55 7.55
N ASP A 52 4.92 16.31 8.58
CA ASP A 52 5.54 16.09 9.88
C ASP A 52 4.68 15.27 10.84
N GLU A 53 3.48 14.90 10.43
CA GLU A 53 2.56 14.18 11.28
C GLU A 53 2.63 12.68 11.06
N LEU A 54 2.73 11.92 12.14
CA LEU A 54 2.67 10.47 12.07
C LEU A 54 1.22 10.02 11.89
N PHE A 55 0.97 9.33 10.79
CA PHE A 55 -0.30 8.69 10.52
C PHE A 55 -0.14 7.24 10.96
N ALA A 56 -0.79 6.85 12.04
CA ALA A 56 -0.52 5.56 12.67
C ALA A 56 -1.76 5.00 13.35
N GLY A 57 -2.02 3.71 13.15
CA GLY A 57 -3.10 3.03 13.83
C GLY A 57 -3.73 1.92 13.02
N PRO A 58 -5.00 1.60 13.32
CA PRO A 58 -5.71 0.55 12.57
C PRO A 58 -5.89 0.95 11.12
N ILE A 59 -5.94 -0.06 10.27
CA ILE A 59 -6.02 0.16 8.83
C ILE A 59 -7.28 0.92 8.39
N ARG A 60 -8.33 0.92 9.21
CA ARG A 60 -9.52 1.68 8.85
C ARG A 60 -9.23 3.17 8.68
N LEU A 61 -8.14 3.66 9.27
CA LEU A 61 -7.73 5.05 9.05
C LEU A 61 -7.46 5.32 7.57
N LEU A 62 -6.90 4.32 6.88
CA LEU A 62 -6.68 4.43 5.44
C LEU A 62 -8.02 4.44 4.68
N PHE A 63 -8.94 3.57 5.07
CA PHE A 63 -10.24 3.50 4.41
C PHE A 63 -10.99 4.82 4.56
N ASP A 64 -10.97 5.39 5.76
CA ASP A 64 -11.60 6.67 6.02
C ASP A 64 -10.95 7.79 5.22
N TRP A 65 -9.62 7.79 5.17
CA TRP A 65 -8.88 8.77 4.37
C TRP A 65 -9.23 8.64 2.90
N ASN A 66 -9.28 7.40 2.40
CA ASN A 66 -9.59 7.13 1.01
C ASN A 66 -10.99 7.62 0.64
N ASP A 67 -11.96 7.37 1.53
CA ASP A 67 -13.33 7.85 1.33
C ASP A 67 -13.37 9.38 1.25
N ALA A 68 -12.62 10.06 2.11
CA ALA A 68 -12.60 11.51 2.15
C ALA A 68 -11.83 12.11 0.97
N ASN A 69 -10.78 11.43 0.53
CA ASN A 69 -9.92 11.92 -0.54
C ASN A 69 -10.55 11.77 -1.94
N GLY A 70 -11.34 10.72 -2.11
CA GLY A 70 -12.04 10.47 -3.37
C GLY A 70 -11.23 9.64 -4.37
N PRO A 71 -11.77 9.43 -5.56
CA PRO A 71 -11.18 8.55 -6.56
C PRO A 71 -9.81 9.03 -7.05
N ALA A 72 -8.92 8.08 -7.25
CA ALA A 72 -7.60 8.33 -7.82
C ALA A 72 -7.56 7.83 -9.26
N ASP A 73 -8.26 8.55 -10.15
CA ASP A 73 -8.45 8.11 -11.53
C ASP A 73 -7.15 7.95 -12.31
N GLY A 74 -6.17 8.78 -11.99
CA GLY A 74 -4.88 8.78 -12.70
C GLY A 74 -3.83 7.89 -12.07
N LEU A 75 -4.17 7.14 -11.03
CA LEU A 75 -3.19 6.36 -10.27
C LEU A 75 -2.46 5.36 -11.16
N LYS A 76 -1.13 5.44 -11.08
CA LYS A 76 -0.24 4.47 -11.70
C LYS A 76 0.49 3.74 -10.60
N ALA A 77 0.64 2.44 -10.76
CA ALA A 77 1.28 1.64 -9.74
C ALA A 77 2.12 0.54 -10.35
N ARG A 78 3.14 0.14 -9.63
CA ARG A 78 4.02 -0.93 -10.03
C ARG A 78 4.46 -1.72 -8.80
N ILE A 79 4.31 -3.03 -8.86
CA ILE A 79 4.92 -3.90 -7.87
C ILE A 79 6.40 -3.95 -8.19
N ALA A 80 7.22 -3.41 -7.29
CA ALA A 80 8.66 -3.35 -7.48
C ALA A 80 9.35 -4.62 -6.97
N GLY A 81 8.70 -5.37 -6.10
CA GLY A 81 9.25 -6.63 -5.62
C GLY A 81 8.29 -7.34 -4.69
N ILE A 82 8.39 -8.65 -4.68
CA ILE A 82 7.68 -9.53 -3.76
C ILE A 82 8.69 -10.52 -3.21
N ASP A 83 8.80 -10.58 -1.88
CA ASP A 83 9.58 -11.62 -1.22
C ASP A 83 8.60 -12.57 -0.55
N LEU A 84 8.70 -13.84 -0.86
CA LEU A 84 7.76 -14.86 -0.41
C LEU A 84 8.50 -15.95 0.34
N VAL A 85 8.08 -16.24 1.56
CA VAL A 85 8.61 -17.34 2.36
C VAL A 85 7.45 -18.06 3.03
N GLY A 86 7.05 -19.19 2.48
CA GLY A 86 5.97 -19.99 3.09
C GLY A 86 4.67 -19.22 3.20
N THR A 87 4.27 -18.88 4.41
CA THR A 87 2.99 -18.20 4.67
C THR A 87 3.12 -16.70 4.86
N VAL A 88 4.32 -16.14 4.64
CA VAL A 88 4.54 -14.72 4.81
C VAL A 88 5.14 -14.12 3.56
N ALA A 89 4.84 -12.85 3.33
CA ALA A 89 5.40 -12.16 2.18
C ALA A 89 5.57 -10.67 2.48
N THR A 90 6.49 -10.05 1.78
CA THR A 90 6.60 -8.60 1.76
C THR A 90 6.46 -8.12 0.32
N VAL A 91 5.87 -6.95 0.15
CA VAL A 91 5.68 -6.35 -1.18
C VAL A 91 6.13 -4.90 -1.11
N ARG A 92 6.89 -4.50 -2.11
CA ARG A 92 7.19 -3.10 -2.33
C ARG A 92 6.37 -2.62 -3.52
N LEU A 93 5.58 -1.58 -3.30
CA LEU A 93 4.67 -1.04 -4.31
C LEU A 93 5.00 0.44 -4.53
N GLU A 94 5.22 0.82 -5.77
CA GLU A 94 5.41 2.21 -6.14
C GLU A 94 4.10 2.75 -6.68
N LEU A 95 3.69 3.93 -6.21
CA LEU A 95 2.44 4.56 -6.64
C LEU A 95 2.73 6.00 -7.05
N ASP A 96 2.15 6.38 -8.18
CA ASP A 96 2.29 7.73 -8.68
C ASP A 96 0.91 8.28 -9.01
N ASP A 97 0.73 9.55 -8.75
CA ASP A 97 -0.53 10.23 -9.02
C ASP A 97 -1.73 9.65 -8.27
N TRP A 98 -1.54 9.37 -6.99
CA TRP A 98 -2.68 9.14 -6.10
C TRP A 98 -3.21 10.51 -5.72
N THR A 99 -4.11 11.02 -6.55
CA THR A 99 -4.63 12.39 -6.46
C THR A 99 -3.50 13.43 -6.34
N GLY A 100 -2.46 13.21 -7.16
CA GLY A 100 -1.28 14.09 -7.21
C GLY A 100 -0.16 13.69 -6.28
N HIS A 101 -0.35 12.70 -5.41
CA HIS A 101 0.67 12.26 -4.46
C HIS A 101 1.44 11.07 -5.00
N ARG A 102 2.70 11.00 -4.61
CA ARG A 102 3.55 9.85 -4.91
C ARG A 102 3.91 9.13 -3.63
N PHE A 103 3.68 7.82 -3.61
CA PHE A 103 3.97 6.98 -2.43
C PHE A 103 4.84 5.80 -2.80
N THR A 104 5.60 5.33 -1.84
CA THR A 104 6.13 3.98 -1.83
C THR A 104 5.51 3.27 -0.64
N ASP A 105 4.88 2.13 -0.88
CA ASP A 105 4.28 1.32 0.16
C ASP A 105 5.12 0.08 0.39
N LEU A 106 5.33 -0.27 1.65
CA LEU A 106 5.91 -1.56 2.02
C LEU A 106 4.82 -2.30 2.79
N PHE A 107 4.45 -3.47 2.27
CA PHE A 107 3.44 -4.32 2.88
C PHE A 107 4.06 -5.55 3.48
N THR A 108 3.49 -6.02 4.59
CA THR A 108 3.68 -7.39 5.03
C THR A 108 2.36 -8.11 4.90
N LEU A 109 2.41 -9.33 4.37
CA LEU A 109 1.22 -10.15 4.14
C LEU A 109 1.36 -11.48 4.86
N LEU A 110 0.22 -12.05 5.20
CA LEU A 110 0.14 -13.36 5.83
C LEU A 110 -0.93 -14.17 5.11
N LYS A 111 -0.64 -15.45 4.90
CA LYS A 111 -1.63 -16.37 4.34
C LYS A 111 -2.44 -16.95 5.50
N VAL A 112 -3.69 -16.53 5.60
CA VAL A 112 -4.60 -16.92 6.68
C VAL A 112 -5.74 -17.74 6.08
N ASP A 113 -5.89 -18.98 6.53
CA ASP A 113 -6.94 -19.87 6.04
C ASP A 113 -6.93 -19.95 4.50
N GLY A 114 -5.74 -20.06 3.95
CA GLY A 114 -5.55 -20.20 2.51
C GLY A 114 -5.65 -18.91 1.70
N ALA A 115 -5.86 -17.77 2.34
CA ALA A 115 -6.00 -16.50 1.65
C ALA A 115 -4.96 -15.50 2.11
N TRP A 116 -4.33 -14.83 1.17
CA TRP A 116 -3.37 -13.78 1.48
C TRP A 116 -4.10 -12.49 1.90
N ARG A 117 -3.58 -11.87 2.96
CA ARG A 117 -4.11 -10.60 3.47
C ARG A 117 -2.96 -9.70 3.82
N ILE A 118 -3.11 -8.41 3.56
CA ILE A 118 -2.14 -7.42 4.00
C ILE A 118 -2.36 -7.19 5.50
N MET A 119 -1.29 -7.36 6.28
CA MET A 119 -1.31 -7.23 7.73
C MET A 119 -0.80 -5.87 8.19
N ASN A 120 0.08 -5.26 7.41
CA ASN A 120 0.69 -3.99 7.78
C ASN A 120 1.10 -3.25 6.52
N LYS A 121 0.83 -1.96 6.55
CA LYS A 121 1.29 -1.05 5.50
C LYS A 121 2.13 0.03 6.16
N VAL A 122 3.37 0.17 5.74
CA VAL A 122 4.20 1.32 6.09
C VAL A 122 4.46 2.06 4.81
N PHE A 123 4.17 3.35 4.79
CA PHE A 123 4.28 4.11 3.55
C PHE A 123 5.22 5.28 3.70
N HIS A 124 5.81 5.67 2.58
CA HIS A 124 6.56 6.91 2.46
C HIS A 124 5.86 7.81 1.45
N LEU A 125 5.47 8.98 1.89
CA LEU A 125 4.93 10.00 0.99
C LEU A 125 6.10 10.85 0.49
N HIS A 126 6.33 10.81 -0.81
CA HIS A 126 7.43 11.56 -1.41
C HIS A 126 7.08 13.04 -1.48
N ALA A 127 8.04 13.87 -1.17
CA ALA A 127 7.88 15.29 -1.39
C ALA A 127 7.70 15.55 -2.88
N PRO A 128 6.87 16.50 -3.27
CA PRO A 128 6.79 16.85 -4.68
C PRO A 128 8.15 17.29 -5.17
N PRO A 129 8.46 17.05 -6.43
CA PRO A 129 9.72 17.55 -6.98
C PRO A 129 9.79 19.05 -6.78
N ALA A 130 10.99 19.56 -6.56
CA ALA A 130 11.20 20.98 -6.44
C ALA A 130 10.52 21.63 -7.65
N ALA A 131 9.67 22.58 -7.38
CA ALA A 131 8.96 23.21 -8.44
C ALA A 131 10.00 23.78 -9.36
N ALA A 132 9.84 23.44 -10.53
CA ALA A 132 10.69 24.06 -11.49
C ALA A 132 10.48 25.53 -11.34
N SER A 133 10.15 25.43 -10.14
CA SER A 133 9.92 26.24 -9.54
C SER A 133 9.94 26.91 -8.95
N ALA A 134 9.74 26.93 -8.68
CA ALA A 134 9.71 27.45 -8.03
C ALA A 134 10.05 27.82 -7.52
N SER A 135 10.18 27.67 -7.47
CA SER A 135 10.50 27.92 -6.83
C SER A 135 10.88 28.00 -6.19
N ALA A 136 11.20 28.03 -6.28
CA ALA A 136 11.60 28.04 -5.50
C ALA A 136 11.72 28.25 -4.77
N ASP A 137 11.50 28.29 -4.63
CA ASP A 137 11.67 28.49 -3.74
C ASP A 137 11.74 28.32 -3.10
N ASP A 138 11.63 28.10 -3.15
CA ASP A 138 11.76 27.92 -2.42
C ASP A 138 12.19 27.63 -1.99
N ALA A 139 12.46 27.66 -2.34
CA ALA A 139 12.92 27.44 -1.79
C ALA A 139 13.12 27.18 -1.06
N THR A 140 13.20 27.02 -0.80
CA THR A 140 13.28 26.81 0.01
C THR A 140 13.15 26.11 0.56
N GLY A 141 13.06 25.64 0.61
CA GLY A 141 12.93 24.95 1.20
C GLY A 141 12.45 24.31 1.48
N ARG A 142 12.09 24.15 1.72
CA ARG A 142 11.50 23.62 2.16
C ARG A 142 11.21 22.74 2.06
N THR A 143 11.21 22.25 2.21
CA THR A 143 10.81 21.47 2.19
C THR A 143 10.51 20.74 2.43
N ALA A 144 10.35 20.66 2.74
CA ALA A 144 9.99 20.00 3.04
C ALA A 144 9.54 19.22 3.31
N ALA A 145 9.50 18.66 3.59
CA ALA A 145 9.10 17.62 3.70
C ALA A 145 8.23 17.07 4.14
#